data_525dded9de4b66aa25082e6e866d67df
#
_entry.id   525dded9de4b66aa25082e6e866d67df
#
_cell.length_a   1.000
_cell.length_b   1.000
_cell.length_c   1.000
_cell.angle_alpha   90.00
_cell.angle_beta   90.00
_cell.angle_gamma   90.00
#
_symmetry.space_group_name_H-M   'P 1'
#
loop_
_entity.id
_entity.type
_entity.pdbx_description
1 polymer ?
#
loop_
_entity_poly.entity_id
_entity_poly.type
_entity_poly.pdbx_seq_one_letter_code
_entity_poly.pdbx_strand_id
1 'polypeptide(L)'
;MEPVYQECLGIELEYQQIPAISKPSLTLSYRGRILTQRYAPDFVCFEKIIVELKAVFALTDEHRAQLLNYLHATGFELGLLVNFGHYPKLEYERIAKTQRIRTKNDLSDVSDPFASIGVIRALI
;
A
#
# COMPACT_ATOMS: atom_id res chain seq x y z
N MET A 1 -10.01 -14.78 -1.85
CA MET A 1 -8.97 -14.86 -0.81
C MET A 1 -8.53 -13.50 -0.28
N GLU A 2 -8.54 -12.45 -1.10
CA GLU A 2 -8.20 -11.10 -0.61
C GLU A 2 -9.01 -10.67 0.61
N PRO A 3 -10.34 -10.87 0.64
CA PRO A 3 -11.11 -10.48 1.83
C PRO A 3 -10.65 -11.14 3.13
N VAL A 4 -10.23 -12.40 3.05
CA VAL A 4 -9.71 -13.11 4.23
C VAL A 4 -8.41 -12.49 4.70
N TYR A 5 -7.50 -12.22 3.78
CA TYR A 5 -6.23 -11.60 4.12
C TYR A 5 -6.41 -10.17 4.65
N GLN A 6 -7.38 -9.44 4.10
CA GLN A 6 -7.69 -8.09 4.56
C GLN A 6 -8.15 -8.11 6.02
N GLU A 7 -9.02 -9.04 6.36
CA GLU A 7 -9.50 -9.20 7.73
C GLU A 7 -8.36 -9.62 8.68
N CYS A 8 -7.55 -10.59 8.26
CA CYS A 8 -6.41 -11.04 9.06
C CYS A 8 -5.40 -9.91 9.30
N LEU A 9 -5.10 -9.13 8.27
CA LEU A 9 -4.18 -8.01 8.42
C LEU A 9 -4.75 -6.95 9.36
N GLY A 10 -6.04 -6.67 9.27
CA GLY A 10 -6.70 -5.75 10.19
C GLY A 10 -6.53 -6.17 11.65
N ILE A 11 -6.71 -7.46 11.92
CA ILE A 11 -6.53 -8.02 13.26
C ILE A 11 -5.08 -7.90 13.71
N GLU A 12 -4.13 -8.18 12.81
CA GLU A 12 -2.70 -8.09 13.12
C GLU A 12 -2.27 -6.65 13.40
N LEU A 13 -2.76 -5.69 12.60
CA LEU A 13 -2.48 -4.28 12.83
C LEU A 13 -2.97 -3.84 14.21
N GLU A 14 -4.17 -4.26 14.59
CA GLU A 14 -4.73 -3.97 15.91
C GLU A 14 -3.91 -4.63 17.02
N TYR A 15 -3.55 -5.89 16.83
CA TYR A 15 -2.74 -6.64 17.79
C TYR A 15 -1.39 -5.96 18.04
N GLN A 16 -0.77 -5.42 17.00
CA GLN A 16 0.51 -4.72 17.09
C GLN A 16 0.35 -3.23 17.44
N GLN A 17 -0.86 -2.78 17.69
CA GLN A 17 -1.14 -1.39 18.06
C GLN A 17 -0.70 -0.38 16.99
N ILE A 18 -0.84 -0.76 15.73
CA ILE A 18 -0.57 0.13 14.60
C ILE A 18 -1.84 0.89 14.27
N PRO A 19 -1.83 2.23 14.35
CA PRO A 19 -3.01 3.01 13.98
C PRO A 19 -3.37 2.78 12.51
N ALA A 20 -4.55 2.22 12.26
CA ALA A 20 -5.00 1.90 10.91
C ALA A 20 -6.50 2.08 10.79
N ILE A 21 -6.94 2.58 9.63
CA ILE A 21 -8.35 2.69 9.29
C ILE A 21 -8.59 1.74 8.12
N SER A 22 -9.55 0.83 8.29
CA SER A 22 -9.92 -0.14 7.26
C SER A 22 -10.85 0.51 6.25
N LYS A 23 -10.51 0.40 4.99
CA LYS A 23 -11.34 0.83 3.85
C LYS A 23 -11.88 2.25 3.99
N PRO A 24 -11.03 3.24 4.32
CA PRO A 24 -11.49 4.62 4.35
C PRO A 24 -11.88 5.06 2.95
N SER A 25 -12.89 5.93 2.85
CA SER A 25 -13.28 6.51 1.57
C SER A 25 -12.47 7.78 1.33
N LEU A 26 -11.55 7.74 0.37
CA LEU A 26 -10.67 8.86 0.07
C LEU A 26 -11.14 9.64 -1.15
N THR A 27 -10.98 10.94 -1.09
CA THR A 27 -11.26 11.84 -2.21
C THR A 27 -10.18 11.74 -3.27
N LEU A 28 -10.58 11.67 -4.52
CA LEU A 28 -9.68 11.73 -5.67
C LEU A 28 -9.78 13.09 -6.32
N SER A 29 -8.66 13.64 -6.76
CA SER A 29 -8.65 14.89 -7.52
C SER A 29 -7.81 14.76 -8.78
N TYR A 30 -8.19 15.54 -9.80
CA TYR A 30 -7.48 15.61 -11.06
C TYR A 30 -7.51 17.05 -11.57
N ARG A 31 -6.35 17.60 -11.83
CA ARG A 31 -6.19 19.00 -12.28
C ARG A 31 -6.95 19.98 -11.36
N GLY A 32 -6.83 19.79 -10.05
CA GLY A 32 -7.46 20.65 -9.06
C GLY A 32 -8.97 20.45 -8.89
N ARG A 33 -9.55 19.46 -9.58
CA ARG A 33 -10.98 19.15 -9.46
C ARG A 33 -11.19 17.87 -8.68
N ILE A 34 -12.15 17.89 -7.76
CA ILE A 34 -12.53 16.71 -7.00
C ILE A 34 -13.44 15.85 -7.89
N LEU A 35 -13.08 14.59 -8.01
CA LEU A 35 -13.85 13.62 -8.82
C LEU A 35 -15.06 13.14 -8.02
N THR A 36 -16.11 12.68 -8.76
CA THR A 36 -17.23 12.00 -8.13
C THR A 36 -16.84 10.61 -7.63
N GLN A 37 -15.89 9.96 -8.31
CA GLN A 37 -15.37 8.68 -7.90
C GLN A 37 -14.49 8.84 -6.66
N ARG A 38 -14.58 7.86 -5.77
CA ARG A 38 -13.78 7.84 -4.55
C ARG A 38 -12.96 6.55 -4.52
N TYR A 39 -11.96 6.53 -3.67
CA TYR A 39 -11.04 5.42 -3.55
C TYR A 39 -11.06 4.88 -2.11
N ALA A 40 -11.23 3.58 -1.96
CA ALA A 40 -11.19 2.93 -0.66
C ALA A 40 -10.05 1.91 -0.66
N PRO A 41 -8.84 2.31 -0.22
CA PRO A 41 -7.75 1.35 -0.05
C PRO A 41 -8.08 0.35 1.06
N ASP A 42 -7.35 -0.75 1.12
CA ASP A 42 -7.59 -1.73 2.18
C ASP A 42 -7.35 -1.13 3.56
N PHE A 43 -6.26 -0.36 3.72
CA PHE A 43 -5.98 0.36 4.97
C PHE A 43 -5.27 1.67 4.70
N VAL A 44 -5.43 2.61 5.63
CA VAL A 44 -4.53 3.75 5.79
C VAL A 44 -3.91 3.64 7.17
N CYS A 45 -2.58 3.52 7.23
CA CYS A 45 -1.84 3.40 8.47
C CYS A 45 -1.18 4.73 8.83
N PHE A 46 -1.21 5.07 10.12
CA PHE A 46 -0.60 6.30 10.66
C PHE A 46 -1.10 7.57 9.96
N GLU A 47 -2.29 7.53 9.37
CA GLU A 47 -2.86 8.64 8.58
C GLU A 47 -2.00 9.06 7.38
N LYS A 48 -0.99 8.28 7.03
CA LYS A 48 0.05 8.66 6.05
C LYS A 48 0.28 7.63 4.95
N ILE A 49 0.01 6.36 5.22
CA ILE A 49 0.43 5.27 4.34
C ILE A 49 -0.78 4.51 3.85
N ILE A 50 -0.96 4.52 2.53
CA ILE A 50 -1.98 3.68 1.89
C ILE A 50 -1.43 2.26 1.81
N VAL A 51 -2.20 1.29 2.28
CA VAL A 51 -1.84 -0.14 2.21
C VAL A 51 -2.84 -0.85 1.32
N GLU A 52 -2.34 -1.49 0.26
CA GLU A 52 -3.13 -2.27 -0.67
C GLU A 52 -2.69 -3.72 -0.65
N LEU A 53 -3.65 -4.62 -0.49
CA LEU A 53 -3.41 -6.05 -0.51
C LEU A 53 -3.67 -6.62 -1.88
N LYS A 54 -2.88 -7.63 -2.22
CA LYS A 54 -3.08 -8.45 -3.41
C LYS A 54 -2.99 -9.92 -3.02
N ALA A 55 -3.64 -10.77 -3.81
CA ALA A 55 -3.54 -12.22 -3.68
C ALA A 55 -3.29 -12.80 -5.07
N VAL A 56 -2.13 -12.48 -5.63
CA VAL A 56 -1.74 -12.84 -7.00
C VAL A 56 -0.42 -13.59 -6.97
N PHE A 57 -0.08 -14.25 -8.08
CA PHE A 57 1.16 -15.02 -8.16
C PHE A 57 2.39 -14.12 -7.93
N ALA A 58 2.41 -12.94 -8.53
CA ALA A 58 3.47 -11.97 -8.36
C ALA A 58 2.95 -10.56 -8.62
N LEU A 59 3.52 -9.58 -7.93
CA LEU A 59 3.21 -8.18 -8.19
C LEU A 59 3.73 -7.79 -9.58
N THR A 60 2.96 -6.96 -10.28
CA THR A 60 3.28 -6.51 -11.63
C THR A 60 3.47 -5.00 -11.67
N ASP A 61 4.03 -4.51 -12.77
CA ASP A 61 4.15 -3.06 -12.98
C ASP A 61 2.79 -2.37 -13.03
N GLU A 62 1.74 -3.08 -13.46
CA GLU A 62 0.38 -2.53 -13.42
C GLU A 62 -0.07 -2.26 -11.98
N HIS A 63 0.22 -3.17 -11.05
CA HIS A 63 -0.11 -2.97 -9.65
C HIS A 63 0.62 -1.75 -9.09
N ARG A 64 1.91 -1.61 -9.43
CA ARG A 64 2.74 -0.49 -8.99
C ARG A 64 2.24 0.84 -9.54
N ALA A 65 1.97 0.87 -10.84
CA ALA A 65 1.47 2.07 -11.51
C ALA A 65 0.10 2.49 -10.96
N GLN A 66 -0.77 1.53 -10.70
CA GLN A 66 -2.08 1.82 -10.13
C GLN A 66 -1.98 2.48 -8.76
N LEU A 67 -1.16 1.93 -7.87
CA LEU A 67 -0.96 2.54 -6.56
C LEU A 67 -0.35 3.93 -6.69
N LEU A 68 0.66 4.09 -7.55
CA LEU A 68 1.29 5.39 -7.77
C LEU A 68 0.26 6.42 -8.26
N ASN A 69 -0.63 6.03 -9.17
CA ASN A 69 -1.70 6.90 -9.64
C ASN A 69 -2.63 7.31 -8.50
N TYR A 70 -2.98 6.38 -7.61
CA TYR A 70 -3.80 6.71 -6.44
C TYR A 70 -3.07 7.65 -5.48
N LEU A 71 -1.77 7.48 -5.29
CA LEU A 71 -1.00 8.42 -4.48
C LEU A 71 -1.07 9.83 -5.06
N HIS A 72 -0.90 9.96 -6.38
CA HIS A 72 -1.01 11.27 -7.02
C HIS A 72 -2.43 11.85 -6.90
N ALA A 73 -3.45 11.04 -7.07
CA ALA A 73 -4.83 11.50 -7.06
C ALA A 73 -5.37 11.81 -5.65
N THR A 74 -4.83 11.17 -4.61
CA THR A 74 -5.25 11.42 -3.22
C THR A 74 -4.38 12.45 -2.51
N GLY A 75 -3.16 12.65 -2.99
CA GLY A 75 -2.18 13.49 -2.29
C GLY A 75 -1.39 12.77 -1.21
N PHE A 76 -1.61 11.47 -1.02
CA PHE A 76 -0.78 10.70 -0.08
C PHE A 76 0.62 10.53 -0.63
N GLU A 77 1.61 10.54 0.25
CA GLU A 77 3.02 10.47 -0.14
C GLU A 77 3.54 9.03 -0.24
N LEU A 78 2.95 8.11 0.51
CA LEU A 78 3.49 6.77 0.70
C LEU A 78 2.42 5.70 0.51
N GLY A 79 2.81 4.60 -0.13
CA GLY A 79 1.97 3.43 -0.33
C GLY A 79 2.75 2.14 -0.14
N LEU A 80 2.05 1.10 0.26
CA LEU A 80 2.60 -0.24 0.45
C LEU A 80 1.70 -1.24 -0.27
N LEU A 81 2.30 -2.01 -1.18
CA LEU A 81 1.66 -3.18 -1.78
C LEU A 81 2.09 -4.41 -0.99
N VAL A 82 1.13 -5.23 -0.58
CA VAL A 82 1.40 -6.47 0.13
C VAL A 82 0.70 -7.60 -0.62
N ASN A 83 1.48 -8.58 -1.07
CA ASN A 83 0.93 -9.70 -1.84
C ASN A 83 0.97 -10.99 -1.02
N PHE A 84 -0.19 -11.44 -0.59
CA PHE A 84 -0.36 -12.68 0.16
C PHE A 84 -0.44 -13.91 -0.73
N GLY A 85 -0.50 -13.73 -2.04
CA GLY A 85 -0.53 -14.82 -3.00
C GLY A 85 0.84 -15.37 -3.37
N HIS A 86 1.90 -14.71 -2.94
CA HIS A 86 3.27 -15.12 -3.26
C HIS A 86 3.79 -16.11 -2.21
N TYR A 87 4.39 -17.21 -2.68
CA TYR A 87 4.93 -18.25 -1.82
C TYR A 87 6.40 -18.52 -2.22
N PRO A 88 7.28 -18.86 -1.29
CA PRO A 88 7.05 -19.12 0.14
C PRO A 88 7.11 -17.88 1.02
N LYS A 89 7.59 -16.75 0.52
CA LYS A 89 7.70 -15.52 1.29
C LYS A 89 6.67 -14.51 0.84
N LEU A 90 6.16 -13.75 1.80
CA LEU A 90 5.33 -12.60 1.51
C LEU A 90 6.08 -11.62 0.59
N GLU A 91 5.45 -11.24 -0.50
CA GLU A 91 5.98 -10.21 -1.39
C GLU A 91 5.40 -8.86 -0.98
N TYR A 92 6.24 -7.85 -0.86
CA TYR A 92 5.76 -6.50 -0.59
C TYR A 92 6.61 -5.48 -1.32
N GLU A 93 6.04 -4.30 -1.53
CA GLU A 93 6.74 -3.24 -2.22
C GLU A 93 6.31 -1.86 -1.71
N ARG A 94 7.29 -1.00 -1.52
CA ARG A 94 7.10 0.36 -1.02
C ARG A 94 7.09 1.31 -2.19
N ILE A 95 6.08 2.16 -2.26
CA ILE A 95 5.92 3.14 -3.33
C ILE A 95 5.84 4.53 -2.71
N ALA A 96 6.69 5.45 -3.17
CA ALA A 96 6.60 6.85 -2.80
C ALA A 96 6.00 7.64 -3.96
N LYS A 97 5.21 8.66 -3.65
CA LYS A 97 4.55 9.51 -4.66
C LYS A 97 5.55 10.11 -5.66
N THR A 98 6.75 10.48 -5.19
CA THR A 98 7.80 11.04 -6.01
C THR A 98 8.57 9.99 -6.81
N GLN A 99 8.30 8.71 -6.55
CA GLN A 99 9.00 7.61 -7.19
C GLN A 99 8.51 7.44 -8.63
N ARG A 100 9.44 7.10 -9.50
CA ARG A 100 9.10 6.61 -10.85
C ARG A 100 9.07 5.09 -10.80
N ILE A 101 8.27 4.47 -11.66
CA ILE A 101 8.35 3.03 -11.86
C ILE A 101 9.70 2.77 -12.51
N ARG A 102 10.63 2.16 -11.77
CA ARG A 102 12.02 1.99 -12.19
C ARG A 102 12.36 0.53 -12.38
N THR A 103 13.43 0.31 -13.13
CA THR A 103 14.05 -1.01 -13.26
C THR A 103 14.78 -1.36 -11.97
N LYS A 104 15.13 -2.65 -11.82
CA LYS A 104 15.82 -3.15 -10.62
C LYS A 104 17.12 -2.41 -10.26
N ASN A 105 17.73 -1.73 -11.23
CA ASN A 105 19.02 -1.06 -11.03
C ASN A 105 18.88 0.33 -10.40
N ASP A 106 17.67 0.81 -10.23
CA ASP A 106 17.41 2.16 -9.72
C ASP A 106 17.08 2.18 -8.23
N LEU A 107 17.31 1.09 -7.52
CA LEU A 107 17.09 0.99 -6.08
C LEU A 107 18.21 1.74 -5.36
N SER A 108 18.06 3.05 -5.24
CA SER A 108 18.94 3.82 -4.39
C SER A 108 18.56 3.62 -2.92
N ASP A 109 19.55 3.62 -2.07
CA ASP A 109 19.43 3.57 -0.62
C ASP A 109 18.70 4.79 -0.09
N VAL A 110 17.40 4.68 -0.01
CA VAL A 110 16.63 5.66 0.73
C VAL A 110 16.23 5.00 2.04
N SER A 111 16.36 5.73 3.13
CA SER A 111 15.87 5.28 4.43
C SER A 111 14.44 4.76 4.25
N ASP A 112 14.18 3.57 4.74
CA ASP A 112 12.90 2.91 4.60
C ASP A 112 11.83 3.66 5.42
N PRO A 113 10.92 4.40 4.77
CA PRO A 113 9.87 5.12 5.50
C PRO A 113 8.84 4.18 6.14
N PHE A 114 8.87 2.89 5.76
CA PHE A 114 7.96 1.88 6.27
C PHE A 114 8.57 1.04 7.40
N ALA A 115 9.80 1.36 7.82
CA ALA A 115 10.49 0.60 8.86
C ALA A 115 9.72 0.56 10.18
N SER A 116 8.87 1.55 10.43
CA SER A 116 8.05 1.63 11.63
C SER A 116 6.79 0.75 11.57
N ILE A 117 6.45 0.20 10.41
CA ILE A 117 5.30 -0.68 10.27
C ILE A 117 5.71 -2.09 10.67
N GLY A 118 5.51 -2.42 11.95
CA GLY A 118 5.91 -3.70 12.52
C GLY A 118 5.22 -4.90 11.87
N VAL A 119 4.07 -4.69 11.20
CA VAL A 119 3.32 -5.75 10.56
C VAL A 119 4.15 -6.51 9.51
N ILE A 120 5.07 -5.82 8.83
CA ILE A 120 5.94 -6.47 7.84
C ILE A 120 6.80 -7.54 8.50
N ARG A 121 7.33 -7.26 9.70
CA ARG A 121 8.13 -8.22 10.45
C ARG A 121 7.32 -9.42 10.91
N ALA A 122 6.08 -9.21 11.27
CA ALA A 122 5.20 -10.29 11.72
C ALA A 122 4.78 -11.22 10.58
N LEU A 123 4.71 -10.68 9.35
CA LEU A 123 4.25 -11.42 8.18
C LEU A 123 5.39 -12.08 7.39
N ILE A 124 6.63 -11.72 7.67
CA ILE A 124 7.81 -12.31 7.06
C ILE A 124 8.40 -13.37 7.98
#